data_3a0a6db96f6851473ea02c6cafa0579c
#
_entry.id   3a0a6db96f6851473ea02c6cafa0579c
#
_cell.length_a   1.000
_cell.length_b   1.000
_cell.length_c   1.000
_cell.angle_alpha   90.00
_cell.angle_beta   90.00
_cell.angle_gamma   90.00
#
_symmetry.space_group_name_H-M   'P 1'
#
loop_
_entity.id
_entity.type
_entity.pdbx_description
1 polymer ?
#
loop_
_entity_poly.entity_id
_entity_poly.type
_entity_poly.pdbx_seq_one_letter_code
_entity_poly.pdbx_strand_id
1 'polypeptide(L)'
;TKEKKLVKETEIPSGHDPSKYVVERIKARSHDGRMVPISLVRLKDSKQDGKSKVLLYSYGAYKHSVNCSFSASRFCLVDRGITFAIAHIRGGGDLGDSWHTEGKKKLKKNTFLDYVACANHLIEQRYTYKGGICFYGGSAGGLTGGAVANLSPDLFFGMLLLVPFVDTMTTMLNDKLPLTPGEWEMWGNPIKSKEYFEYILSYSPYNNLEKKDYPPMLITTSLFDNRVLY
;
A
#
# COMPACT_ATOMS: atom_id res chain seq x y z
N THR A 1 34.04 -1.03 21.49
CA THR A 1 32.69 -1.65 21.35
C THR A 1 31.70 -0.90 22.22
N LYS A 2 30.64 -0.34 21.64
CA LYS A 2 29.61 0.31 22.44
C LYS A 2 28.67 -0.80 22.98
N GLU A 3 28.70 -1.01 24.28
CA GLU A 3 27.83 -1.93 24.98
C GLU A 3 26.38 -1.41 24.90
N LYS A 4 25.44 -2.27 24.50
CA LYS A 4 24.02 -1.94 24.46
C LYS A 4 23.39 -2.38 25.77
N LYS A 5 22.75 -1.45 26.47
CA LYS A 5 21.96 -1.73 27.68
C LYS A 5 20.48 -1.60 27.36
N LEU A 6 19.69 -2.65 27.66
CA LEU A 6 18.23 -2.57 27.60
C LEU A 6 17.76 -1.63 28.71
N VAL A 7 17.07 -0.56 28.34
CA VAL A 7 16.58 0.47 29.29
C VAL A 7 15.09 0.29 29.56
N LYS A 8 14.33 -0.08 28.52
CA LYS A 8 12.88 -0.28 28.62
C LYS A 8 12.43 -1.25 27.53
N GLU A 9 11.50 -2.11 27.87
CA GLU A 9 10.80 -3.01 26.97
C GLU A 9 9.29 -2.73 27.02
N THR A 10 8.62 -2.81 25.87
CA THR A 10 7.15 -2.68 25.83
C THR A 10 6.53 -3.95 26.38
N GLU A 11 5.75 -3.80 27.42
CA GLU A 11 4.99 -4.92 28.00
C GLU A 11 3.91 -5.38 27.02
N ILE A 12 3.81 -6.70 26.80
CA ILE A 12 2.78 -7.34 25.99
C ILE A 12 2.05 -8.32 26.91
N PRO A 13 0.88 -7.92 27.46
CA PRO A 13 0.18 -8.72 28.46
C PRO A 13 -0.16 -10.15 28.04
N SER A 14 -0.39 -10.37 26.73
CA SER A 14 -0.62 -11.72 26.16
C SER A 14 0.64 -12.54 25.97
N GLY A 15 1.81 -11.96 26.25
CA GLY A 15 3.11 -12.54 25.94
C GLY A 15 3.48 -12.38 24.46
N HIS A 16 4.77 -12.39 24.16
CA HIS A 16 5.30 -12.41 22.81
C HIS A 16 6.63 -13.17 22.79
N ASP A 17 6.71 -14.17 21.96
CA ASP A 17 7.93 -14.96 21.75
C ASP A 17 8.45 -14.70 20.34
N PRO A 18 9.48 -13.84 20.17
CA PRO A 18 10.00 -13.48 18.85
C PRO A 18 10.63 -14.68 18.11
N SER A 19 10.99 -15.74 18.79
CA SER A 19 11.59 -16.93 18.18
C SER A 19 10.63 -17.71 17.26
N LYS A 20 9.31 -17.47 17.41
CA LYS A 20 8.25 -18.07 16.60
C LYS A 20 8.12 -17.45 15.22
N TYR A 21 8.75 -16.30 14.96
CA TYR A 21 8.55 -15.53 13.74
C TYR A 21 9.84 -15.42 12.93
N VAL A 22 9.65 -15.23 11.62
CA VAL A 22 10.71 -14.87 10.69
C VAL A 22 10.38 -13.52 10.10
N VAL A 23 11.35 -12.60 10.12
CA VAL A 23 11.28 -11.29 9.46
C VAL A 23 12.23 -11.33 8.27
N GLU A 24 11.71 -10.99 7.10
CA GLU A 24 12.46 -11.03 5.85
C GLU A 24 12.34 -9.69 5.11
N ARG A 25 13.39 -9.35 4.36
CA ARG A 25 13.35 -8.24 3.41
C ARG A 25 13.79 -8.74 2.05
N ILE A 26 12.84 -8.78 1.13
CA ILE A 26 13.00 -9.22 -0.24
C ILE A 26 12.78 -8.06 -1.21
N LYS A 27 12.98 -8.27 -2.50
CA LYS A 27 12.82 -7.22 -3.53
C LYS A 27 12.08 -7.79 -4.73
N ALA A 28 11.02 -7.09 -5.15
CA ALA A 28 10.30 -7.36 -6.38
C ALA A 28 10.84 -6.48 -7.51
N ARG A 29 10.95 -7.02 -8.73
CA ARG A 29 11.32 -6.24 -9.91
C ARG A 29 10.06 -5.61 -10.51
N SER A 30 10.02 -4.29 -10.56
CA SER A 30 8.92 -3.53 -11.19
C SER A 30 9.03 -3.53 -12.72
N HIS A 31 8.01 -3.04 -13.41
CA HIS A 31 7.85 -2.99 -14.85
C HIS A 31 9.03 -2.31 -15.60
N ASP A 32 9.66 -1.34 -14.94
CA ASP A 32 10.80 -0.55 -15.48
C ASP A 32 12.16 -1.03 -14.95
N GLY A 33 12.19 -2.17 -14.27
CA GLY A 33 13.41 -2.77 -13.72
C GLY A 33 13.81 -2.29 -12.33
N ARG A 34 13.09 -1.30 -11.74
CA ARG A 34 13.33 -0.86 -10.37
C ARG A 34 13.04 -1.99 -9.38
N MET A 35 13.89 -2.12 -8.37
CA MET A 35 13.75 -3.15 -7.33
C MET A 35 12.99 -2.58 -6.13
N VAL A 36 11.74 -2.99 -5.99
CA VAL A 36 10.83 -2.54 -4.93
C VAL A 36 11.02 -3.40 -3.69
N PRO A 37 11.40 -2.83 -2.53
CA PRO A 37 11.56 -3.61 -1.31
C PRO A 37 10.21 -4.06 -0.76
N ILE A 38 10.19 -5.27 -0.22
CA ILE A 38 9.08 -5.83 0.56
C ILE A 38 9.63 -6.28 1.90
N SER A 39 9.07 -5.78 2.99
CA SER A 39 9.35 -6.29 4.33
C SER A 39 8.20 -7.16 4.78
N LEU A 40 8.48 -8.35 5.31
CA LEU A 40 7.43 -9.26 5.73
C LEU A 40 7.75 -9.94 7.06
N VAL A 41 6.69 -10.37 7.75
CA VAL A 41 6.75 -11.20 8.94
C VAL A 41 5.75 -12.35 8.83
N ARG A 42 6.18 -13.54 9.19
CA ARG A 42 5.39 -14.77 9.17
C ARG A 42 5.78 -15.71 10.30
N LEU A 43 4.97 -16.70 10.58
CA LEU A 43 5.36 -17.79 11.47
C LEU A 43 6.55 -18.54 10.87
N LYS A 44 7.52 -18.89 11.73
CA LYS A 44 8.72 -19.66 11.35
C LYS A 44 8.38 -21.02 10.74
N ASP A 45 7.37 -21.68 11.30
CA ASP A 45 6.94 -23.01 10.87
C ASP A 45 5.95 -22.98 9.68
N SER A 46 5.59 -21.79 9.18
CA SER A 46 4.74 -21.67 7.99
C SER A 46 5.51 -22.13 6.75
N LYS A 47 4.86 -22.99 5.96
CA LYS A 47 5.43 -23.48 4.71
C LYS A 47 5.31 -22.40 3.63
N GLN A 48 6.40 -22.19 2.89
CA GLN A 48 6.39 -21.36 1.68
C GLN A 48 6.01 -22.21 0.46
N ASP A 49 4.78 -22.70 0.48
CA ASP A 49 4.24 -23.65 -0.51
C ASP A 49 3.20 -23.04 -1.46
N GLY A 50 3.00 -21.72 -1.36
CA GLY A 50 2.03 -20.97 -2.16
C GLY A 50 0.59 -21.10 -1.68
N LYS A 51 0.34 -21.56 -0.46
CA LYS A 51 -1.04 -21.75 0.05
C LYS A 51 -1.44 -20.76 1.15
N SER A 52 -0.50 -20.02 1.71
CA SER A 52 -0.76 -19.06 2.77
C SER A 52 -1.39 -17.78 2.20
N LYS A 53 -2.23 -17.12 3.00
CA LYS A 53 -2.74 -15.80 2.70
C LYS A 53 -1.74 -14.72 3.10
N VAL A 54 -1.74 -13.61 2.38
CA VAL A 54 -0.91 -12.44 2.67
C VAL A 54 -1.79 -11.22 2.88
N LEU A 55 -1.53 -10.46 3.95
CA LEU A 55 -2.00 -9.09 4.09
C LEU A 55 -0.89 -8.16 3.64
N LEU A 56 -1.06 -7.52 2.46
CA LEU A 56 -0.06 -6.64 1.86
C LEU A 56 -0.46 -5.18 2.04
N TYR A 57 0.29 -4.48 2.91
CA TYR A 57 0.12 -3.06 3.19
C TYR A 57 0.99 -2.19 2.27
N SER A 58 0.50 -1.02 1.90
CA SER A 58 1.29 0.02 1.25
C SER A 58 0.72 1.42 1.49
N TYR A 59 1.52 2.46 1.19
CA TYR A 59 1.07 3.85 1.20
C TYR A 59 1.39 4.57 -0.11
N GLY A 60 2.66 4.83 -0.42
CA GLY A 60 3.13 5.30 -1.72
C GLY A 60 2.84 6.77 -2.06
N ALA A 61 2.87 7.67 -1.09
CA ALA A 61 2.66 9.11 -1.32
C ALA A 61 3.43 9.97 -0.31
N TYR A 62 3.57 11.27 -0.60
CA TYR A 62 4.09 12.33 0.28
C TYR A 62 5.48 12.07 0.85
N LYS A 63 6.32 11.27 0.18
CA LYS A 63 7.64 10.88 0.70
C LYS A 63 7.55 10.16 2.06
N HIS A 64 6.35 9.66 2.42
CA HIS A 64 6.16 8.93 3.66
C HIS A 64 6.85 7.56 3.59
N SER A 65 7.85 7.34 4.44
CA SER A 65 8.51 6.03 4.59
C SER A 65 7.71 5.17 5.55
N VAL A 66 7.37 3.95 5.11
CA VAL A 66 6.61 3.02 5.93
C VAL A 66 7.54 2.27 6.86
N ASN A 67 7.45 2.59 8.16
CA ASN A 67 8.28 1.95 9.17
C ASN A 67 7.87 0.49 9.44
N CYS A 68 8.87 -0.38 9.52
CA CYS A 68 8.72 -1.77 9.94
C CYS A 68 8.72 -1.91 11.48
N SER A 69 7.96 -1.04 12.16
CA SER A 69 7.87 -1.04 13.62
C SER A 69 7.09 -2.26 14.13
N PHE A 70 7.41 -2.68 15.35
CA PHE A 70 6.65 -3.69 16.05
C PHE A 70 5.19 -3.21 16.30
N SER A 71 4.23 -4.13 16.16
CA SER A 71 2.82 -3.89 16.48
C SER A 71 2.18 -5.18 16.99
N ALA A 72 1.78 -5.21 18.25
CA ALA A 72 1.15 -6.37 18.87
C ALA A 72 -0.14 -6.80 18.14
N SER A 73 -0.96 -5.85 17.67
CA SER A 73 -2.19 -6.14 16.94
C SER A 73 -1.95 -6.88 15.61
N ARG A 74 -0.81 -6.66 14.97
CA ARG A 74 -0.44 -7.34 13.71
C ARG A 74 -0.27 -8.84 13.92
N PHE A 75 0.23 -9.25 15.07
CA PHE A 75 0.43 -10.64 15.41
C PHE A 75 -0.87 -11.43 15.56
N CYS A 76 -2.01 -10.76 15.80
CA CYS A 76 -3.32 -11.43 15.74
C CYS A 76 -3.56 -12.16 14.40
N LEU A 77 -3.03 -11.62 13.29
CA LEU A 77 -3.15 -12.23 11.97
C LEU A 77 -2.01 -13.21 11.70
N VAL A 78 -0.79 -12.85 12.10
CA VAL A 78 0.39 -13.69 11.88
C VAL A 78 0.27 -15.01 12.64
N ASP A 79 -0.22 -15.00 13.88
CA ASP A 79 -0.47 -16.20 14.68
C ASP A 79 -1.54 -17.12 14.10
N ARG A 80 -2.37 -16.59 13.19
CA ARG A 80 -3.35 -17.38 12.41
C ARG A 80 -2.81 -17.85 11.05
N GLY A 81 -1.50 -17.73 10.83
CA GLY A 81 -0.83 -18.20 9.61
C GLY A 81 -0.90 -17.24 8.43
N ILE A 82 -1.35 -15.97 8.63
CA ILE A 82 -1.34 -14.95 7.59
C ILE A 82 0.02 -14.26 7.60
N THR A 83 0.69 -14.21 6.46
CA THR A 83 1.90 -13.38 6.31
C THR A 83 1.51 -11.91 6.25
N PHE A 84 2.09 -11.07 7.11
CA PHE A 84 1.98 -9.63 6.97
C PHE A 84 3.16 -9.09 6.17
N ALA A 85 2.88 -8.30 5.14
CA ALA A 85 3.90 -7.72 4.28
C ALA A 85 3.67 -6.22 4.05
N ILE A 86 4.76 -5.47 3.85
CA ILE A 86 4.76 -4.06 3.48
C ILE A 86 5.45 -3.93 2.13
N ALA A 87 4.74 -3.42 1.12
CA ALA A 87 5.31 -3.03 -0.15
C ALA A 87 5.79 -1.56 -0.05
N HIS A 88 7.10 -1.34 -0.14
CA HIS A 88 7.74 -0.02 -0.07
C HIS A 88 7.75 0.63 -1.44
N ILE A 89 6.57 0.94 -1.97
CA ILE A 89 6.33 1.41 -3.33
C ILE A 89 6.76 2.87 -3.55
N ARG A 90 7.04 3.24 -4.80
CA ARG A 90 7.38 4.62 -5.16
C ARG A 90 6.27 5.61 -4.82
N GLY A 91 6.66 6.88 -4.63
CA GLY A 91 5.83 7.92 -4.02
C GLY A 91 6.06 8.06 -2.51
N GLY A 92 6.46 6.98 -1.83
CA GLY A 92 7.03 6.99 -0.49
C GLY A 92 8.47 7.51 -0.47
N GLY A 93 9.09 7.54 0.73
CA GLY A 93 10.46 7.98 0.93
C GLY A 93 11.45 6.86 1.25
N ASP A 94 11.02 5.61 1.15
CA ASP A 94 11.74 4.44 1.67
C ASP A 94 13.15 4.26 1.08
N LEU A 95 13.38 4.71 -0.16
CA LEU A 95 14.69 4.72 -0.82
C LEU A 95 15.18 6.13 -1.17
N GLY A 96 14.68 7.16 -0.47
CA GLY A 96 15.11 8.55 -0.62
C GLY A 96 14.30 9.37 -1.63
N ASP A 97 14.86 10.52 -2.06
CA ASP A 97 14.14 11.53 -2.85
C ASP A 97 13.72 11.04 -4.23
N SER A 98 14.57 10.29 -4.92
CA SER A 98 14.24 9.72 -6.22
C SER A 98 13.04 8.78 -6.14
N TRP A 99 12.92 8.02 -5.05
CA TRP A 99 11.80 7.11 -4.82
C TRP A 99 10.47 7.84 -4.72
N HIS A 100 10.48 9.01 -4.09
CA HIS A 100 9.32 9.88 -4.02
C HIS A 100 9.00 10.52 -5.38
N THR A 101 10.00 11.11 -6.04
CA THR A 101 9.77 11.85 -7.29
C THR A 101 9.34 10.96 -8.45
N GLU A 102 9.80 9.70 -8.47
CA GLU A 102 9.39 8.70 -9.45
C GLU A 102 7.99 8.11 -9.20
N GLY A 103 7.30 8.49 -8.12
CA GLY A 103 5.94 8.06 -7.78
C GLY A 103 4.95 9.20 -7.60
N LYS A 104 5.21 10.40 -8.14
CA LYS A 104 4.29 11.55 -8.08
C LYS A 104 4.02 12.17 -9.45
N LYS A 105 3.00 13.04 -9.52
CA LYS A 105 2.61 13.75 -10.74
C LYS A 105 2.49 12.77 -11.92
N LYS A 106 3.14 13.06 -13.06
CA LYS A 106 3.10 12.23 -14.28
C LYS A 106 3.73 10.84 -14.13
N LEU A 107 4.36 10.55 -13.00
CA LEU A 107 4.95 9.25 -12.69
C LEU A 107 4.15 8.47 -11.64
N LYS A 108 2.96 8.97 -11.26
CA LYS A 108 2.13 8.36 -10.20
C LYS A 108 1.76 6.90 -10.48
N LYS A 109 1.56 6.52 -11.72
CA LYS A 109 1.24 5.13 -12.09
C LYS A 109 2.33 4.12 -11.70
N ASN A 110 3.59 4.57 -11.55
CA ASN A 110 4.66 3.71 -11.04
C ASN A 110 4.35 3.16 -9.63
N THR A 111 3.66 3.95 -8.79
CA THR A 111 3.22 3.49 -7.46
C THR A 111 2.33 2.24 -7.55
N PHE A 112 1.38 2.24 -8.47
CA PHE A 112 0.42 1.15 -8.65
C PHE A 112 1.08 -0.08 -9.27
N LEU A 113 1.92 0.15 -10.28
CA LEU A 113 2.68 -0.93 -10.96
C LEU A 113 3.70 -1.57 -10.02
N ASP A 114 4.32 -0.80 -9.13
CA ASP A 114 5.20 -1.33 -8.08
C ASP A 114 4.43 -2.26 -7.13
N TYR A 115 3.20 -1.87 -6.72
CA TYR A 115 2.37 -2.71 -5.87
C TYR A 115 2.02 -4.04 -6.56
N VAL A 116 1.57 -3.97 -7.82
CA VAL A 116 1.25 -5.17 -8.61
C VAL A 116 2.48 -6.06 -8.77
N ALA A 117 3.66 -5.47 -9.01
CA ALA A 117 4.92 -6.21 -9.08
C ALA A 117 5.25 -6.91 -7.75
N CYS A 118 5.05 -6.23 -6.61
CA CYS A 118 5.22 -6.83 -5.29
C CYS A 118 4.26 -8.00 -5.06
N ALA A 119 2.99 -7.84 -5.42
CA ALA A 119 1.99 -8.89 -5.31
C ALA A 119 2.34 -10.13 -6.15
N ASN A 120 2.71 -9.93 -7.42
CA ASN A 120 3.14 -11.01 -8.30
C ASN A 120 4.40 -11.71 -7.80
N HIS A 121 5.38 -10.94 -7.32
CA HIS A 121 6.61 -11.51 -6.73
C HIS A 121 6.32 -12.40 -5.53
N LEU A 122 5.39 -12.02 -4.65
CA LEU A 122 4.99 -12.87 -3.52
C LEU A 122 4.33 -14.18 -3.98
N ILE A 123 3.60 -14.17 -5.09
CA ILE A 123 3.01 -15.36 -5.71
C ILE A 123 4.11 -16.24 -6.33
N GLU A 124 4.98 -15.67 -7.14
CA GLU A 124 6.11 -16.35 -7.79
C GLU A 124 7.05 -17.02 -6.78
N GLN A 125 7.33 -16.34 -5.68
CA GLN A 125 8.16 -16.86 -4.59
C GLN A 125 7.40 -17.78 -3.64
N ARG A 126 6.14 -18.12 -3.95
CA ARG A 126 5.29 -19.06 -3.20
C ARG A 126 5.01 -18.66 -1.75
N TYR A 127 5.03 -17.36 -1.45
CA TYR A 127 4.49 -16.84 -0.18
C TYR A 127 2.97 -16.91 -0.15
N THR A 128 2.34 -16.83 -1.33
CA THR A 128 0.89 -16.88 -1.52
C THR A 128 0.54 -17.40 -2.92
N TYR A 129 -0.72 -17.29 -3.29
CA TYR A 129 -1.28 -17.67 -4.59
C TYR A 129 -2.10 -16.53 -5.19
N LYS A 130 -2.43 -16.61 -6.49
CA LYS A 130 -3.31 -15.65 -7.16
C LYS A 130 -4.69 -15.67 -6.51
N GLY A 131 -5.19 -14.52 -6.03
CA GLY A 131 -6.38 -14.45 -5.18
C GLY A 131 -6.11 -14.78 -3.71
N GLY A 132 -4.86 -14.85 -3.26
CA GLY A 132 -4.48 -15.10 -1.87
C GLY A 132 -4.03 -13.85 -1.11
N ILE A 133 -4.12 -12.66 -1.73
CA ILE A 133 -3.69 -11.39 -1.13
C ILE A 133 -4.90 -10.61 -0.62
N CYS A 134 -4.79 -10.06 0.60
CA CYS A 134 -5.65 -8.99 1.06
C CYS A 134 -4.90 -7.66 0.90
N PHE A 135 -5.48 -6.72 0.18
CA PHE A 135 -4.96 -5.35 0.16
C PHE A 135 -5.26 -4.66 1.50
N TYR A 136 -4.30 -3.89 2.00
CA TYR A 136 -4.53 -3.00 3.14
C TYR A 136 -3.89 -1.63 2.89
N GLY A 137 -4.68 -0.58 2.99
CA GLY A 137 -4.18 0.79 2.82
C GLY A 137 -5.25 1.83 3.12
N GLY A 138 -4.81 3.04 3.44
CA GLY A 138 -5.72 4.13 3.78
C GLY A 138 -5.30 5.46 3.17
N SER A 139 -6.22 6.45 3.16
CA SER A 139 -5.94 7.78 2.64
C SER A 139 -5.36 7.72 1.21
N ALA A 140 -4.20 8.33 0.96
CA ALA A 140 -3.46 8.19 -0.30
C ALA A 140 -3.04 6.73 -0.62
N GLY A 141 -2.84 5.88 0.39
CA GLY A 141 -2.69 4.43 0.19
C GLY A 141 -3.97 3.77 -0.31
N GLY A 142 -5.13 4.33 0.03
CA GLY A 142 -6.43 3.92 -0.51
C GLY A 142 -6.58 4.22 -2.01
N LEU A 143 -5.97 5.30 -2.52
CA LEU A 143 -5.84 5.54 -3.96
C LEU A 143 -5.09 4.39 -4.63
N THR A 144 -4.00 3.93 -4.03
CA THR A 144 -3.27 2.75 -4.52
C THR A 144 -4.21 1.55 -4.58
N GLY A 145 -4.98 1.31 -3.50
CA GLY A 145 -5.94 0.20 -3.43
C GLY A 145 -6.99 0.24 -4.55
N GLY A 146 -7.65 1.38 -4.74
CA GLY A 146 -8.63 1.54 -5.81
C GLY A 146 -8.04 1.37 -7.20
N ALA A 147 -6.83 1.92 -7.44
CA ALA A 147 -6.16 1.78 -8.72
C ALA A 147 -5.76 0.32 -9.03
N VAL A 148 -5.22 -0.42 -8.06
CA VAL A 148 -4.85 -1.83 -8.27
C VAL A 148 -6.06 -2.75 -8.34
N ALA A 149 -7.19 -2.39 -7.69
CA ALA A 149 -8.46 -3.09 -7.88
C ALA A 149 -8.95 -3.00 -9.34
N ASN A 150 -8.77 -1.84 -9.97
CA ASN A 150 -9.09 -1.66 -11.39
C ASN A 150 -8.11 -2.40 -12.31
N LEU A 151 -6.80 -2.42 -11.97
CA LEU A 151 -5.75 -3.01 -12.79
C LEU A 151 -5.69 -4.53 -12.72
N SER A 152 -5.81 -5.10 -11.52
CA SER A 152 -5.55 -6.53 -11.27
C SER A 152 -6.42 -7.06 -10.12
N PRO A 153 -7.76 -7.05 -10.27
CA PRO A 153 -8.69 -7.44 -9.20
C PRO A 153 -8.51 -8.89 -8.75
N ASP A 154 -8.07 -9.75 -9.65
CA ASP A 154 -7.88 -11.19 -9.45
C ASP A 154 -6.68 -11.56 -8.54
N LEU A 155 -5.87 -10.60 -8.15
CA LEU A 155 -4.82 -10.79 -7.12
C LEU A 155 -5.39 -10.93 -5.72
N PHE A 156 -6.62 -10.42 -5.48
CA PHE A 156 -7.14 -10.19 -4.14
C PHE A 156 -8.33 -11.09 -3.79
N PHE A 157 -8.30 -11.67 -2.58
CA PHE A 157 -9.50 -12.26 -1.98
C PHE A 157 -10.32 -11.24 -1.18
N GLY A 158 -9.77 -10.05 -0.89
CA GLY A 158 -10.42 -8.97 -0.18
C GLY A 158 -9.54 -7.73 -0.08
N MET A 159 -10.15 -6.59 0.23
CA MET A 159 -9.46 -5.32 0.37
C MET A 159 -9.97 -4.56 1.59
N LEU A 160 -9.04 -4.01 2.38
CA LEU A 160 -9.31 -3.12 3.51
C LEU A 160 -8.88 -1.71 3.12
N LEU A 161 -9.86 -0.85 2.89
CA LEU A 161 -9.67 0.52 2.42
C LEU A 161 -10.13 1.49 3.51
N LEU A 162 -9.19 2.14 4.20
CA LEU A 162 -9.49 3.06 5.28
C LEU A 162 -9.46 4.51 4.78
N VAL A 163 -10.59 5.19 4.83
CA VAL A 163 -10.76 6.58 4.33
C VAL A 163 -10.05 6.80 2.99
N PRO A 164 -10.36 5.97 1.96
CA PRO A 164 -9.56 5.89 0.75
C PRO A 164 -9.75 7.09 -0.16
N PHE A 165 -8.64 7.63 -0.70
CA PHE A 165 -8.68 8.72 -1.69
C PHE A 165 -8.95 8.18 -3.09
N VAL A 166 -10.20 7.79 -3.39
CA VAL A 166 -10.58 7.10 -4.63
C VAL A 166 -11.19 8.00 -5.70
N ASP A 167 -11.73 9.18 -5.35
CA ASP A 167 -12.16 10.20 -6.32
C ASP A 167 -11.14 11.32 -6.41
N THR A 168 -9.99 10.98 -6.97
CA THR A 168 -8.87 11.91 -7.13
C THR A 168 -9.23 13.03 -8.09
N MET A 169 -9.96 12.73 -9.16
CA MET A 169 -10.26 13.69 -10.20
C MET A 169 -11.15 14.83 -9.71
N THR A 170 -12.31 14.51 -9.12
CA THR A 170 -13.25 15.50 -8.61
C THR A 170 -12.62 16.37 -7.51
N THR A 171 -11.86 15.72 -6.61
CA THR A 171 -11.17 16.43 -5.53
C THR A 171 -10.13 17.42 -6.08
N MET A 172 -9.31 17.02 -7.05
CA MET A 172 -8.26 17.89 -7.59
C MET A 172 -8.80 19.00 -8.49
N LEU A 173 -10.04 18.90 -8.97
CA LEU A 173 -10.73 19.97 -9.70
C LEU A 173 -11.42 21.00 -8.79
N ASN A 174 -11.51 20.75 -7.49
CA ASN A 174 -12.18 21.64 -6.55
C ASN A 174 -11.15 22.43 -5.71
N ASP A 175 -10.74 23.61 -6.21
CA ASP A 175 -9.78 24.50 -5.55
C ASP A 175 -10.31 25.17 -4.26
N LYS A 176 -11.60 25.02 -3.97
CA LYS A 176 -12.22 25.51 -2.72
C LYS A 176 -12.02 24.56 -1.55
N LEU A 177 -11.60 23.32 -1.81
CA LEU A 177 -11.26 22.41 -0.75
C LEU A 177 -9.93 22.80 -0.11
N PRO A 178 -9.85 22.84 1.24
CA PRO A 178 -8.67 23.41 1.92
C PRO A 178 -7.34 22.78 1.54
N LEU A 179 -7.31 21.48 1.25
CA LEU A 179 -6.08 20.75 0.94
C LEU A 179 -5.73 20.77 -0.55
N THR A 180 -6.71 20.86 -1.45
CA THR A 180 -6.52 20.68 -2.89
C THR A 180 -5.40 21.55 -3.48
N PRO A 181 -5.27 22.87 -3.19
CA PRO A 181 -4.19 23.67 -3.76
C PRO A 181 -2.80 23.18 -3.38
N GLY A 182 -2.60 22.71 -2.14
CA GLY A 182 -1.34 22.12 -1.68
C GLY A 182 -1.06 20.75 -2.29
N GLU A 183 -2.11 19.98 -2.55
CA GLU A 183 -2.04 18.61 -3.09
C GLU A 183 -1.61 18.58 -4.58
N TRP A 184 -1.74 19.68 -5.32
CA TRP A 184 -1.26 19.74 -6.70
C TRP A 184 0.25 19.48 -6.84
N GLU A 185 1.02 19.68 -5.78
CA GLU A 185 2.44 19.33 -5.76
C GLU A 185 2.67 17.81 -5.78
N MET A 186 1.70 17.04 -5.29
CA MET A 186 1.76 15.57 -5.31
C MET A 186 1.12 14.97 -6.57
N TRP A 187 -0.05 15.48 -6.98
CA TRP A 187 -0.87 14.88 -8.02
C TRP A 187 -0.77 15.59 -9.38
N GLY A 188 -0.47 16.88 -9.39
CA GLY A 188 -0.56 17.79 -10.54
C GLY A 188 -1.83 18.63 -10.49
N ASN A 189 -1.86 19.73 -11.26
CA ASN A 189 -2.98 20.65 -11.30
C ASN A 189 -3.83 20.45 -12.57
N PRO A 190 -4.99 19.76 -12.48
CA PRO A 190 -5.85 19.48 -13.63
C PRO A 190 -6.64 20.71 -14.10
N ILE A 191 -6.78 21.76 -13.28
CA ILE A 191 -7.46 23.00 -13.66
C ILE A 191 -6.59 23.79 -14.63
N LYS A 192 -5.28 23.84 -14.41
CA LYS A 192 -4.33 24.63 -15.19
C LYS A 192 -3.69 23.88 -16.36
N SER A 193 -3.79 22.56 -16.39
CA SER A 193 -3.11 21.71 -17.39
C SER A 193 -3.98 20.57 -17.84
N LYS A 194 -4.34 20.58 -19.13
CA LYS A 194 -5.05 19.49 -19.79
C LYS A 194 -4.30 18.17 -19.67
N GLU A 195 -2.97 18.20 -19.75
CA GLU A 195 -2.13 17.01 -19.63
C GLU A 195 -2.24 16.39 -18.22
N TYR A 196 -2.28 17.19 -17.15
CA TYR A 196 -2.53 16.67 -15.80
C TYR A 196 -3.96 16.20 -15.63
N PHE A 197 -4.93 16.86 -16.25
CA PHE A 197 -6.32 16.41 -16.26
C PHE A 197 -6.43 15.00 -16.85
N GLU A 198 -5.93 14.81 -18.07
CA GLU A 198 -5.98 13.52 -18.76
C GLU A 198 -5.20 12.44 -17.99
N TYR A 199 -4.05 12.79 -17.42
CA TYR A 199 -3.24 11.87 -16.66
C TYR A 199 -3.91 11.42 -15.36
N ILE A 200 -4.46 12.35 -14.56
CA ILE A 200 -5.18 12.02 -13.32
C ILE A 200 -6.44 11.20 -13.65
N LEU A 201 -7.19 11.61 -14.66
CA LEU A 201 -8.38 10.88 -15.09
C LEU A 201 -8.07 9.43 -15.45
N SER A 202 -6.91 9.18 -16.05
CA SER A 202 -6.48 7.85 -16.49
C SER A 202 -6.15 6.86 -15.36
N TYR A 203 -6.13 7.30 -14.10
CA TYR A 203 -5.89 6.43 -12.95
C TYR A 203 -6.83 6.67 -11.76
N SER A 204 -7.63 7.75 -11.75
CA SER A 204 -8.58 8.03 -10.67
C SER A 204 -9.54 6.84 -10.51
N PRO A 205 -9.54 6.14 -9.39
CA PRO A 205 -10.23 4.86 -9.27
C PRO A 205 -11.71 4.92 -9.60
N TYR A 206 -12.41 5.91 -9.07
CA TYR A 206 -13.85 6.11 -9.30
C TYR A 206 -14.19 6.28 -10.78
N ASN A 207 -13.35 7.02 -11.53
CA ASN A 207 -13.57 7.30 -12.94
C ASN A 207 -13.22 6.11 -13.87
N ASN A 208 -12.51 5.11 -13.35
CA ASN A 208 -12.06 3.95 -14.11
C ASN A 208 -12.75 2.65 -13.66
N LEU A 209 -13.93 2.77 -13.03
CA LEU A 209 -14.75 1.61 -12.71
C LEU A 209 -15.31 0.98 -13.99
N GLU A 210 -15.23 -0.33 -14.08
CA GLU A 210 -15.73 -1.14 -15.18
C GLU A 210 -16.65 -2.24 -14.66
N LYS A 211 -17.48 -2.79 -15.54
CA LYS A 211 -18.27 -3.98 -15.19
C LYS A 211 -17.38 -5.21 -15.22
N LYS A 212 -16.84 -5.58 -14.07
CA LYS A 212 -15.99 -6.77 -13.87
C LYS A 212 -16.11 -7.30 -12.43
N ASP A 213 -15.56 -8.48 -12.18
CA ASP A 213 -15.54 -9.06 -10.85
C ASP A 213 -14.47 -8.36 -9.99
N TYR A 214 -14.93 -7.54 -9.06
CA TYR A 214 -14.08 -6.94 -8.04
C TYR A 214 -14.03 -7.82 -6.79
N PRO A 215 -12.90 -7.82 -6.06
CA PRO A 215 -12.82 -8.52 -4.79
C PRO A 215 -13.76 -7.88 -3.76
N PRO A 216 -14.22 -8.63 -2.74
CA PRO A 216 -14.91 -8.05 -1.59
C PRO A 216 -14.10 -6.92 -0.96
N MET A 217 -14.74 -5.80 -0.62
CA MET A 217 -14.09 -4.61 -0.05
C MET A 217 -14.76 -4.21 1.26
N LEU A 218 -13.95 -4.00 2.30
CA LEU A 218 -14.36 -3.28 3.49
C LEU A 218 -13.81 -1.85 3.38
N ILE A 219 -14.73 -0.90 3.18
CA ILE A 219 -14.40 0.52 3.04
C ILE A 219 -14.91 1.23 4.28
N THR A 220 -14.03 1.95 4.97
CA THR A 220 -14.42 2.83 6.08
C THR A 220 -14.29 4.28 5.64
N THR A 221 -15.26 5.09 6.01
CA THR A 221 -15.25 6.53 5.74
C THR A 221 -15.98 7.28 6.85
N SER A 222 -15.90 8.60 6.86
CA SER A 222 -16.64 9.46 7.79
C SER A 222 -17.36 10.56 7.03
N LEU A 223 -18.62 10.78 7.39
CA LEU A 223 -19.45 11.85 6.81
C LEU A 223 -18.83 13.25 7.03
N PHE A 224 -18.08 13.43 8.10
CA PHE A 224 -17.44 14.68 8.48
C PHE A 224 -15.91 14.64 8.26
N ASP A 225 -15.42 13.77 7.39
CA ASP A 225 -14.00 13.78 7.05
C ASP A 225 -13.69 15.04 6.24
N ASN A 226 -12.80 15.87 6.77
CA ASN A 226 -12.39 17.12 6.15
C ASN A 226 -11.07 17.01 5.36
N ARG A 227 -10.50 15.81 5.28
CA ARG A 227 -9.26 15.54 4.54
C ARG A 227 -9.51 14.71 3.29
N VAL A 228 -10.21 13.62 3.45
CA VAL A 228 -10.58 12.71 2.36
C VAL A 228 -12.10 12.61 2.36
N LEU A 229 -12.73 13.33 1.45
CA LEU A 229 -14.19 13.33 1.34
C LEU A 229 -14.72 11.93 1.04
N TYR A 230 -15.91 11.62 1.58
CA TYR A 230 -16.59 10.33 1.41
C TYR A 230 -17.21 10.19 0.01
#